data_979fa3f1bc49a1b52e0b89d998de2c92
#
_entry.id   979fa3f1bc49a1b52e0b89d998de2c92
#
_cell.length_a   1.000
_cell.length_b   1.000
_cell.length_c   1.000
_cell.angle_alpha   90.00
_cell.angle_beta   90.00
_cell.angle_gamma   90.00
#
_symmetry.space_group_name_H-M   'P 1'
#
loop_
_entity.id
_entity.type
_entity.pdbx_description
1 polymer ?
#
loop_
_entity_poly.entity_id
_entity_poly.type
_entity_poly.pdbx_seq_one_letter_code
_entity_poly.pdbx_strand_id
1 'polypeptide(L)'
;MQSRREWFKSSIGIGGLMLTPSILSAEEIKKYNPRAKSSIVKLSSNENPYGPSERVLNAIKNSFSDACRYPYEFIHELQKTLASKHGVPVESIVVTGGSNEALRVTGLAISSQGGNIVAGKPTYLALMSYAEGWGSKIK
;
A
#
# COMPACT_ATOMS: atom_id res chain seq x y z
N MET A 1 -33.29 17.18 13.77
CA MET A 1 -31.98 16.91 13.16
C MET A 1 -31.37 15.72 13.89
N GLN A 2 -31.23 14.59 13.23
CA GLN A 2 -30.54 13.43 13.83
C GLN A 2 -29.07 13.76 14.04
N SER A 3 -28.52 13.39 15.20
CA SER A 3 -27.11 13.62 15.48
C SER A 3 -26.26 12.67 14.62
N ARG A 4 -25.02 13.07 14.28
CA ARG A 4 -24.05 12.23 13.54
C ARG A 4 -23.88 10.85 14.19
N ARG A 5 -24.04 10.76 15.50
CA ARG A 5 -23.92 9.55 16.28
C ARG A 5 -25.13 8.61 16.14
N GLU A 6 -26.32 9.16 15.96
CA GLU A 6 -27.56 8.39 15.70
C GLU A 6 -27.60 7.91 14.26
N TRP A 7 -27.12 8.72 13.31
CA TRP A 7 -26.97 8.30 11.91
C TRP A 7 -25.97 7.12 11.80
N PHE A 8 -24.86 7.16 12.51
CA PHE A 8 -23.86 6.08 12.52
C PHE A 8 -24.43 4.79 13.11
N LYS A 9 -25.24 4.87 14.17
CA LYS A 9 -25.88 3.70 14.79
C LYS A 9 -26.96 3.08 13.90
N SER A 10 -27.72 3.86 13.18
CA SER A 10 -28.75 3.37 12.25
C SER A 10 -28.15 2.80 10.95
N SER A 11 -27.01 3.31 10.49
CA SER A 11 -26.30 2.77 9.31
C SER A 11 -25.65 1.40 9.56
N ILE A 12 -25.25 1.12 10.80
CA ILE A 12 -24.70 -0.18 11.20
C ILE A 12 -25.80 -1.25 11.34
N GLY A 13 -27.04 -0.84 11.65
CA GLY A 13 -28.14 -1.78 11.93
C GLY A 13 -28.76 -2.47 10.70
N ILE A 14 -28.63 -1.93 9.50
CA ILE A 14 -29.35 -2.44 8.31
C ILE A 14 -28.38 -2.88 7.19
N GLY A 15 -27.20 -2.29 7.10
CA GLY A 15 -26.19 -2.63 6.07
C GLY A 15 -25.07 -3.55 6.58
N GLY A 16 -24.89 -3.64 7.87
CA GLY A 16 -23.74 -4.33 8.49
C GLY A 16 -23.86 -5.86 8.57
N LEU A 17 -25.05 -6.43 8.39
CA LEU A 17 -25.24 -7.89 8.53
C LEU A 17 -25.01 -8.70 7.25
N MET A 18 -24.82 -8.04 6.10
CA MET A 18 -24.64 -8.75 4.81
C MET A 18 -23.23 -8.68 4.22
N LEU A 19 -22.31 -7.91 4.80
CA LEU A 19 -20.95 -7.71 4.29
C LEU A 19 -19.90 -7.68 5.39
N THR A 20 -20.08 -8.41 6.50
CA THR A 20 -18.96 -8.62 7.40
C THR A 20 -18.10 -9.74 6.84
N PRO A 21 -16.92 -9.43 6.25
CA PRO A 21 -15.87 -10.44 6.29
C PRO A 21 -15.75 -10.81 7.76
N SER A 22 -15.67 -12.11 8.07
CA SER A 22 -15.55 -12.63 9.43
C SER A 22 -14.60 -11.74 10.23
N ILE A 23 -15.16 -10.97 11.17
CA ILE A 23 -14.35 -10.14 12.06
C ILE A 23 -13.52 -11.14 12.84
N LEU A 24 -12.23 -11.20 12.50
CA LEU A 24 -11.27 -12.05 13.20
C LEU A 24 -11.38 -11.74 14.71
N SER A 25 -11.52 -12.74 15.52
CA SER A 25 -11.52 -12.59 16.96
C SER A 25 -10.19 -11.97 17.41
N ALA A 26 -10.17 -11.31 18.57
CA ALA A 26 -8.93 -10.77 19.13
C ALA A 26 -7.83 -11.84 19.29
N GLU A 27 -8.20 -13.10 19.43
CA GLU A 27 -7.29 -14.25 19.53
C GLU A 27 -6.72 -14.63 18.16
N GLU A 28 -7.55 -14.61 17.12
CA GLU A 28 -7.10 -14.79 15.74
C GLU A 28 -6.16 -13.67 15.30
N ILE A 29 -6.47 -12.41 15.64
CA ILE A 29 -5.60 -11.26 15.39
C ILE A 29 -4.24 -11.43 16.06
N LYS A 30 -4.20 -11.90 17.32
CA LYS A 30 -2.94 -12.21 18.04
C LYS A 30 -2.13 -13.31 17.37
N LYS A 31 -2.77 -14.31 16.78
CA LYS A 31 -2.11 -15.39 16.05
C LYS A 31 -1.40 -14.88 14.79
N TYR A 32 -1.96 -13.89 14.11
CA TYR A 32 -1.38 -13.29 12.89
C TYR A 32 -0.39 -12.16 13.18
N ASN A 33 -0.30 -11.65 14.39
CA ASN A 33 0.65 -10.60 14.77
C ASN A 33 1.63 -11.04 15.85
N PRO A 34 2.70 -11.77 15.51
CA PRO A 34 3.71 -12.21 16.46
C PRO A 34 4.49 -11.05 17.12
N ARG A 35 4.37 -9.81 16.60
CA ARG A 35 4.96 -8.60 17.18
C ARG A 35 4.05 -7.89 18.16
N ALA A 36 2.82 -8.33 18.36
CA ALA A 36 1.89 -7.79 19.37
C ALA A 36 2.32 -8.05 20.84
N LYS A 37 3.61 -8.28 21.09
CA LYS A 37 4.20 -8.34 22.44
C LYS A 37 4.37 -6.97 23.09
N SER A 38 4.18 -5.90 22.35
CA SER A 38 4.19 -4.54 22.88
C SER A 38 2.81 -4.16 23.37
N SER A 39 2.72 -3.66 24.60
CA SER A 39 1.50 -3.02 25.13
C SER A 39 1.17 -1.68 24.44
N ILE A 40 2.04 -1.22 23.57
CA ILE A 40 1.91 0.03 22.83
C ILE A 40 1.28 -0.25 21.47
N VAL A 41 0.11 0.32 21.21
CA VAL A 41 -0.54 0.28 19.90
C VAL A 41 0.09 1.35 19.01
N LYS A 42 0.73 0.93 17.91
CA LYS A 42 1.32 1.84 16.93
C LYS A 42 0.24 2.28 15.93
N LEU A 43 -0.13 3.56 15.97
CA LEU A 43 -1.11 4.17 15.06
C LEU A 43 -0.47 5.06 14.00
N SER A 44 0.87 5.13 13.97
CA SER A 44 1.63 5.95 13.01
C SER A 44 1.99 5.16 11.75
N SER A 45 2.28 5.91 10.67
CA SER A 45 2.85 5.39 9.42
C SER A 45 1.92 4.52 8.56
N ASN A 46 0.63 4.43 8.88
CA ASN A 46 -0.37 3.68 8.11
C ASN A 46 0.08 2.24 7.78
N GLU A 47 0.71 1.57 8.75
CA GLU A 47 1.22 0.21 8.60
C GLU A 47 0.09 -0.82 8.71
N ASN A 48 0.24 -1.97 8.04
CA ASN A 48 -0.64 -3.10 8.22
C ASN A 48 -0.37 -3.77 9.59
N PRO A 49 -1.27 -3.68 10.59
CA PRO A 49 -1.04 -4.24 11.91
C PRO A 49 -1.05 -5.77 11.94
N TYR A 50 -1.61 -6.41 10.93
CA TYR A 50 -1.71 -7.87 10.84
C TYR A 50 -0.44 -8.53 10.29
N GLY A 51 0.46 -7.75 9.67
CA GLY A 51 1.64 -8.28 9.00
C GLY A 51 1.30 -9.09 7.74
N PRO A 52 2.29 -9.80 7.18
CA PRO A 52 2.09 -10.66 6.03
C PRO A 52 1.41 -11.98 6.43
N SER A 53 0.64 -12.57 5.51
CA SER A 53 0.04 -13.89 5.71
C SER A 53 1.10 -15.00 5.80
N GLU A 54 0.74 -16.15 6.39
CA GLU A 54 1.65 -17.31 6.44
C GLU A 54 2.10 -17.77 5.04
N ARG A 55 1.22 -17.69 4.05
CA ARG A 55 1.56 -18.00 2.65
C ARG A 55 2.67 -17.10 2.13
N VAL A 56 2.61 -15.79 2.41
CA VAL A 56 3.65 -14.83 2.04
C VAL A 56 4.94 -15.11 2.78
N LEU A 57 4.88 -15.36 4.09
CA LEU A 57 6.06 -15.68 4.90
C LEU A 57 6.76 -16.95 4.40
N ASN A 58 6.01 -17.98 4.04
CA ASN A 58 6.57 -19.23 3.50
C ASN A 58 7.17 -19.00 2.11
N ALA A 59 6.54 -18.22 1.25
CA ALA A 59 7.09 -17.87 -0.06
C ALA A 59 8.45 -17.13 0.09
N ILE A 60 8.53 -16.15 1.01
CA ILE A 60 9.77 -15.43 1.30
C ILE A 60 10.86 -16.38 1.81
N LYS A 61 10.54 -17.27 2.76
CA LYS A 61 11.50 -18.25 3.28
C LYS A 61 12.04 -19.17 2.19
N ASN A 62 11.17 -19.63 1.30
CA ASN A 62 11.55 -20.54 0.22
C ASN A 62 12.39 -19.86 -0.88
N SER A 63 12.32 -18.52 -0.99
CA SER A 63 13.10 -17.76 -1.98
C SER A 63 14.50 -17.35 -1.49
N PHE A 64 14.87 -17.65 -0.24
CA PHE A 64 16.21 -17.26 0.28
C PHE A 64 17.37 -17.89 -0.47
N SER A 65 17.21 -19.08 -1.04
CA SER A 65 18.23 -19.71 -1.88
C SER A 65 18.61 -18.86 -3.09
N ASP A 66 17.66 -18.07 -3.60
CA ASP A 66 17.81 -17.24 -4.80
C ASP A 66 18.24 -15.79 -4.46
N ALA A 67 18.29 -15.43 -3.18
CA ALA A 67 18.59 -14.07 -2.73
C ALA A 67 19.98 -13.54 -3.15
N CYS A 68 20.90 -14.44 -3.55
CA CYS A 68 22.21 -14.08 -4.09
C CYS A 68 22.21 -13.78 -5.59
N ARG A 69 21.07 -13.91 -6.27
CA ARG A 69 20.92 -13.70 -7.72
C ARG A 69 20.25 -12.37 -8.03
N TYR A 70 20.56 -11.83 -9.20
CA TYR A 70 19.80 -10.68 -9.71
C TYR A 70 18.39 -11.12 -10.09
N PRO A 71 17.34 -10.38 -9.71
CA PRO A 71 15.95 -10.82 -9.83
C PRO A 71 15.30 -10.51 -11.19
N TYR A 72 16.04 -10.50 -12.29
CA TYR A 72 15.53 -10.06 -13.59
C TYR A 72 14.32 -10.88 -14.07
N GLU A 73 14.38 -12.20 -13.96
CA GLU A 73 13.29 -13.07 -14.36
C GLU A 73 12.06 -12.91 -13.46
N PHE A 74 12.27 -12.83 -12.14
CA PHE A 74 11.19 -12.61 -11.17
C PHE A 74 10.49 -11.25 -11.36
N ILE A 75 11.26 -10.21 -11.70
CA ILE A 75 10.69 -8.89 -12.01
C ILE A 75 9.79 -8.99 -13.25
N HIS A 76 10.24 -9.66 -14.30
CA HIS A 76 9.46 -9.80 -15.52
C HIS A 76 8.20 -10.65 -15.33
N GLU A 77 8.26 -11.73 -14.56
CA GLU A 77 7.09 -12.52 -14.19
C GLU A 77 6.08 -11.71 -13.35
N LEU A 78 6.58 -10.91 -12.40
CA LEU A 78 5.73 -10.00 -11.62
C LEU A 78 5.04 -8.97 -12.52
N GLN A 79 5.76 -8.36 -13.47
CA GLN A 79 5.19 -7.43 -14.43
C GLN A 79 4.08 -8.08 -15.25
N LYS A 80 4.30 -9.28 -15.80
CA LYS A 80 3.29 -10.05 -16.55
C LYS A 80 2.06 -10.34 -15.70
N THR A 81 2.27 -10.79 -14.46
CA THR A 81 1.18 -11.12 -13.54
C THR A 81 0.32 -9.90 -13.24
N LEU A 82 0.96 -8.76 -12.96
CA LEU A 82 0.26 -7.50 -12.68
C LEU A 82 -0.45 -6.96 -13.92
N ALA A 83 0.20 -7.00 -15.08
CA ALA A 83 -0.37 -6.57 -16.36
C ALA A 83 -1.65 -7.37 -16.68
N SER A 84 -1.59 -8.69 -16.55
CA SER A 84 -2.75 -9.58 -16.74
C SER A 84 -3.86 -9.27 -15.73
N LYS A 85 -3.51 -9.08 -14.46
CA LYS A 85 -4.48 -8.76 -13.40
C LYS A 85 -5.22 -7.44 -13.63
N HIS A 86 -4.55 -6.46 -14.20
CA HIS A 86 -5.10 -5.12 -14.41
C HIS A 86 -5.57 -4.87 -15.84
N GLY A 87 -5.40 -5.82 -16.74
CA GLY A 87 -5.81 -5.70 -18.14
C GLY A 87 -5.04 -4.62 -18.91
N VAL A 88 -3.75 -4.44 -18.60
CA VAL A 88 -2.88 -3.43 -19.23
C VAL A 88 -1.68 -4.10 -19.91
N PRO A 89 -1.03 -3.44 -20.90
CA PRO A 89 0.22 -3.94 -21.46
C PRO A 89 1.32 -4.09 -20.41
N VAL A 90 2.24 -5.04 -20.60
CA VAL A 90 3.36 -5.30 -19.66
C VAL A 90 4.25 -4.06 -19.50
N GLU A 91 4.41 -3.30 -20.57
CA GLU A 91 5.20 -2.05 -20.64
C GLU A 91 4.61 -0.94 -19.76
N SER A 92 3.35 -1.06 -19.36
CA SER A 92 2.69 -0.13 -18.43
C SER A 92 2.99 -0.43 -16.97
N ILE A 93 3.70 -1.52 -16.66
CA ILE A 93 4.04 -1.92 -15.29
C ILE A 93 5.51 -1.61 -15.02
N VAL A 94 5.74 -0.77 -14.02
CA VAL A 94 7.08 -0.45 -13.50
C VAL A 94 7.21 -1.03 -12.10
N VAL A 95 8.21 -1.88 -11.90
CA VAL A 95 8.56 -2.43 -10.58
C VAL A 95 9.65 -1.57 -9.96
N THR A 96 9.46 -1.16 -8.71
CA THR A 96 10.37 -0.29 -7.98
C THR A 96 10.68 -0.86 -6.59
N GLY A 97 11.71 -0.37 -5.94
CA GLY A 97 12.07 -0.70 -4.56
C GLY A 97 11.13 -0.08 -3.52
N GLY A 98 9.81 -0.18 -3.78
CA GLY A 98 8.75 0.36 -2.94
C GLY A 98 8.15 1.65 -3.47
N SER A 99 6.99 2.05 -2.89
CA SER A 99 6.22 3.21 -3.35
C SER A 99 6.96 4.54 -3.28
N ASN A 100 7.90 4.71 -2.36
CA ASN A 100 8.70 5.92 -2.26
C ASN A 100 9.62 6.13 -3.47
N GLU A 101 10.22 5.06 -3.99
CA GLU A 101 11.01 5.15 -5.22
C GLU A 101 10.12 5.48 -6.40
N ALA A 102 8.96 4.84 -6.54
CA ALA A 102 7.99 5.17 -7.57
C ALA A 102 7.59 6.65 -7.55
N LEU A 103 7.26 7.19 -6.38
CA LEU A 103 6.90 8.60 -6.22
C LEU A 103 8.07 9.53 -6.55
N ARG A 104 9.29 9.17 -6.15
CA ARG A 104 10.50 9.94 -6.45
C ARG A 104 10.78 10.00 -7.96
N VAL A 105 10.75 8.85 -8.62
CA VAL A 105 10.98 8.77 -10.08
C VAL A 105 9.89 9.52 -10.85
N THR A 106 8.63 9.40 -10.42
CA THR A 106 7.50 10.15 -11.01
C THR A 106 7.70 11.65 -10.83
N GLY A 107 8.07 12.11 -9.64
CA GLY A 107 8.36 13.52 -9.39
C GLY A 107 9.48 14.04 -10.27
N LEU A 108 10.57 13.29 -10.42
CA LEU A 108 11.68 13.63 -11.30
C LEU A 108 11.26 13.70 -12.78
N ALA A 109 10.51 12.69 -13.26
CA ALA A 109 10.07 12.62 -14.65
C ALA A 109 9.17 13.82 -15.02
N ILE A 110 8.24 14.22 -14.14
CA ILE A 110 7.38 15.38 -14.36
C ILE A 110 8.20 16.67 -14.33
N SER A 111 9.09 16.81 -13.35
CA SER A 111 9.91 18.02 -13.15
C SER A 111 10.88 18.24 -14.31
N SER A 112 11.50 17.17 -14.83
CA SER A 112 12.44 17.26 -15.95
C SER A 112 11.81 17.79 -17.26
N GLN A 113 10.49 17.69 -17.38
CA GLN A 113 9.70 18.19 -18.51
C GLN A 113 9.09 19.57 -18.23
N GLY A 114 9.43 20.23 -17.14
CA GLY A 114 8.84 21.51 -16.74
C GLY A 114 7.39 21.41 -16.29
N GLY A 115 6.92 20.19 -15.95
CA GLY A 115 5.57 19.95 -15.50
C GLY A 115 5.30 20.48 -14.08
N ASN A 116 4.04 20.48 -13.68
CA ASN A 116 3.62 20.75 -12.32
C ASN A 116 2.68 19.66 -11.81
N ILE A 117 2.50 19.59 -10.48
CA ILE A 117 1.67 18.59 -9.82
C ILE A 117 0.48 19.28 -9.18
N VAL A 118 -0.69 18.69 -9.37
CA VAL A 118 -1.92 19.06 -8.67
C VAL A 118 -2.26 17.91 -7.69
N ALA A 119 -2.45 18.24 -6.43
CA ALA A 119 -2.74 17.25 -5.40
C ALA A 119 -3.87 17.69 -4.47
N GLY A 120 -4.65 16.73 -3.99
CA GLY A 120 -5.64 16.97 -2.94
C GLY A 120 -4.99 17.26 -1.60
N LYS A 121 -5.72 17.91 -0.67
CA LYS A 121 -5.28 18.14 0.69
C LYS A 121 -6.38 17.72 1.68
N PRO A 122 -6.08 16.86 2.67
CA PRO A 122 -4.76 16.30 3.00
C PRO A 122 -4.38 15.09 2.13
N THR A 123 -3.07 14.88 1.90
CA THR A 123 -2.54 13.72 1.18
C THR A 123 -1.13 13.37 1.66
N TYR A 124 -0.59 12.24 1.18
CA TYR A 124 0.80 11.86 1.43
C TYR A 124 1.75 12.76 0.63
N LEU A 125 2.65 13.44 1.32
CA LEU A 125 3.42 14.56 0.75
C LEU A 125 4.62 14.16 -0.10
N ALA A 126 5.03 12.88 -0.12
CA ALA A 126 6.30 12.46 -0.71
C ALA A 126 6.45 12.86 -2.19
N LEU A 127 5.42 12.63 -3.02
CA LEU A 127 5.47 13.00 -4.44
C LEU A 127 5.75 14.50 -4.61
N MET A 128 5.03 15.33 -3.87
CA MET A 128 5.15 16.78 -3.95
C MET A 128 6.53 17.24 -3.48
N SER A 129 7.00 16.74 -2.33
CA SER A 129 8.33 17.08 -1.80
C SER A 129 9.45 16.68 -2.77
N TYR A 130 9.34 15.53 -3.43
CA TYR A 130 10.31 15.13 -4.44
C TYR A 130 10.26 16.04 -5.67
N ALA A 131 9.06 16.37 -6.17
CA ALA A 131 8.91 17.22 -7.33
C ALA A 131 9.36 18.67 -7.07
N GLU A 132 9.06 19.22 -5.89
CA GLU A 132 9.56 20.54 -5.45
C GLU A 132 11.08 20.58 -5.39
N GLY A 133 11.71 19.51 -4.86
CA GLY A 133 13.16 19.38 -4.83
C GLY A 133 13.81 19.38 -6.22
N TRP A 134 13.05 19.09 -7.27
CA TRP A 134 13.46 19.15 -8.69
C TRP A 134 12.91 20.37 -9.45
N GLY A 135 12.32 21.33 -8.75
CA GLY A 135 11.88 22.60 -9.30
C GLY A 135 10.45 22.66 -9.84
N SER A 136 9.65 21.61 -9.66
CA SER A 136 8.21 21.66 -10.00
C SER A 136 7.42 22.56 -9.07
N LYS A 137 6.38 23.18 -9.62
CA LYS A 137 5.38 23.92 -8.81
C LYS A 137 4.26 22.97 -8.39
N ILE A 138 3.88 23.02 -7.12
CA ILE A 138 2.72 22.31 -6.59
C ILE A 138 1.51 23.24 -6.58
N LYS A 139 0.37 22.75 -7.03
CA LYS A 139 -0.90 23.47 -7.04
C LYS A 139 -1.96 22.71 -6.27
#